data_10738756325c0c98d620531544e18caa
#
_entry.id   10738756325c0c98d620531544e18caa
#
_cell.length_a   1.000
_cell.length_b   1.000
_cell.length_c   1.000
_cell.angle_alpha   90.00
_cell.angle_beta   90.00
_cell.angle_gamma   90.00
#
_symmetry.space_group_name_H-M   'P 1'
#
loop_
_entity.id
_entity.type
_entity.pdbx_description
1 polymer ?
#
loop_
_entity_poly.entity_id
_entity_poly.type
_entity_poly.pdbx_seq_one_letter_code
_entity_poly.pdbx_strand_id
1 'polypeptide(L)'
;LLLGHGAHVTNNPHESAYHCGACGGQTGDVSARLLAQILNDPEARAGLPAHGISLPEDTLFVAGQHETTTDAVILHDVPATASHAGDIAKAQAWLESAGRLARAERAQRLPGATATSIEERARNWAEVRPEWALAGCAAFIAAPRPATAGVDLGGRAFLHSYDWKADKGFGTLELIITAPVVVASWISLQYYGSSLAPDTFGGGNKLIHNVVGGIGVLQGNGGALRPGLPWQAVHDGERLAHEPLRLSVMIEAPAEAITEVLAKHVGVRALFDNGWLSLFTLENGRVSQRYRPGLQWEEALAGGAKRAA
;
A
#
# COMPACT_ATOMS: atom_id res chain seq x y z
N LEU A 1 0.69 15.49 -11.52
CA LEU A 1 -0.13 14.29 -11.69
C LEU A 1 -0.63 13.78 -10.36
N LEU A 2 -1.89 13.34 -10.31
CA LEU A 2 -2.53 12.69 -9.15
C LEU A 2 -2.89 11.26 -9.57
N LEU A 3 -2.16 10.29 -9.04
CA LEU A 3 -2.31 8.90 -9.46
C LEU A 3 -2.95 8.07 -8.32
N GLY A 4 -4.13 7.52 -8.61
CA GLY A 4 -4.67 6.40 -7.85
C GLY A 4 -4.03 5.10 -8.29
N HIS A 5 -4.21 4.02 -7.54
CA HIS A 5 -3.78 2.70 -7.99
C HIS A 5 -4.96 1.75 -8.17
N GLY A 6 -4.77 0.78 -9.04
CA GLY A 6 -5.68 -0.32 -9.27
C GLY A 6 -4.91 -1.56 -9.69
N ALA A 7 -5.61 -2.63 -9.95
CA ALA A 7 -5.03 -3.87 -10.41
C ALA A 7 -5.90 -4.48 -11.50
N HIS A 8 -5.27 -5.04 -12.53
CA HIS A 8 -5.96 -5.87 -13.50
C HIS A 8 -5.77 -7.33 -13.11
N VAL A 9 -6.84 -7.97 -12.69
CA VAL A 9 -6.81 -9.34 -12.16
C VAL A 9 -7.82 -10.21 -12.87
N THR A 10 -7.41 -11.44 -13.17
CA THR A 10 -8.28 -12.46 -13.75
C THR A 10 -8.34 -13.64 -12.79
N ASN A 11 -9.55 -14.20 -12.56
CA ASN A 11 -9.76 -15.31 -11.63
C ASN A 11 -9.21 -15.04 -10.21
N ASN A 12 -9.53 -13.88 -9.68
CA ASN A 12 -9.19 -13.55 -8.33
C ASN A 12 -10.36 -12.84 -7.65
N PRO A 13 -11.20 -13.52 -6.88
CA PRO A 13 -12.36 -12.93 -6.20
C PRO A 13 -11.97 -11.96 -5.08
N HIS A 14 -10.71 -11.97 -4.68
CA HIS A 14 -10.14 -11.03 -3.72
C HIS A 14 -9.38 -9.90 -4.44
N GLU A 15 -9.78 -9.54 -5.66
CA GLU A 15 -9.16 -8.44 -6.41
C GLU A 15 -9.16 -7.12 -5.63
N SER A 16 -10.17 -6.89 -4.79
CA SER A 16 -10.25 -5.74 -3.90
C SER A 16 -9.03 -5.58 -2.98
N ALA A 17 -8.31 -6.67 -2.68
CA ALA A 17 -7.06 -6.63 -1.94
C ALA A 17 -5.92 -5.96 -2.72
N TYR A 18 -6.06 -5.81 -4.02
CA TYR A 18 -5.06 -5.21 -4.91
C TYR A 18 -5.44 -3.82 -5.39
N HIS A 19 -6.70 -3.45 -5.14
CA HIS A 19 -7.20 -2.11 -5.34
C HIS A 19 -6.88 -1.21 -4.13
N CYS A 20 -7.32 0.03 -4.18
CA CYS A 20 -7.05 1.00 -3.13
C CYS A 20 -7.85 0.70 -1.86
N GLY A 21 -7.19 0.37 -0.75
CA GLY A 21 -7.84 0.14 0.54
C GLY A 21 -8.58 1.37 1.06
N ALA A 22 -8.06 2.57 0.82
CA ALA A 22 -8.71 3.83 1.15
C ALA A 22 -9.98 4.07 0.32
N CYS A 23 -10.07 3.47 -0.87
CA CYS A 23 -11.26 3.52 -1.75
C CYS A 23 -12.19 2.33 -1.52
N GLY A 24 -12.10 1.65 -0.38
CA GLY A 24 -12.97 0.52 -0.03
C GLY A 24 -12.76 -0.72 -0.90
N GLY A 25 -11.55 -0.93 -1.40
CA GLY A 25 -11.24 -2.05 -2.30
C GLY A 25 -11.67 -1.81 -3.75
N GLN A 26 -11.92 -0.55 -4.13
CA GLN A 26 -12.13 -0.13 -5.51
C GLN A 26 -10.84 0.47 -6.09
N THR A 27 -10.81 0.71 -7.39
CA THR A 27 -9.70 1.44 -8.02
C THR A 27 -9.62 2.88 -7.52
N GLY A 28 -8.41 3.40 -7.37
CA GLY A 28 -8.18 4.75 -6.84
C GLY A 28 -8.36 5.88 -7.84
N ASP A 29 -8.71 5.58 -9.10
CA ASP A 29 -8.87 6.57 -10.16
C ASP A 29 -10.01 7.55 -9.88
N VAL A 30 -11.13 7.08 -9.30
CA VAL A 30 -12.27 7.94 -8.97
C VAL A 30 -11.86 9.03 -7.99
N SER A 31 -11.12 8.67 -6.94
CA SER A 31 -10.60 9.64 -5.96
C SER A 31 -9.59 10.61 -6.59
N ALA A 32 -8.71 10.12 -7.46
CA ALA A 32 -7.74 10.95 -8.17
C ALA A 32 -8.44 11.95 -9.12
N ARG A 33 -9.46 11.50 -9.85
CA ARG A 33 -10.26 12.34 -10.76
C ARG A 33 -11.03 13.41 -10.00
N LEU A 34 -11.71 13.03 -8.90
CA LEU A 34 -12.42 13.99 -8.07
C LEU A 34 -11.48 15.05 -7.51
N LEU A 35 -10.32 14.62 -6.97
CA LEU A 35 -9.34 15.57 -6.43
C LEU A 35 -8.78 16.49 -7.51
N ALA A 36 -8.49 15.97 -8.70
CA ALA A 36 -8.02 16.78 -9.81
C ALA A 36 -9.06 17.83 -10.24
N GLN A 37 -10.35 17.44 -10.27
CA GLN A 37 -11.44 18.38 -10.58
C GLN A 37 -11.53 19.49 -9.53
N ILE A 38 -11.49 19.15 -8.24
CA ILE A 38 -11.54 20.13 -7.14
C ILE A 38 -10.33 21.08 -7.22
N LEU A 39 -9.13 20.58 -7.45
CA LEU A 39 -7.92 21.41 -7.51
C LEU A 39 -7.82 22.24 -8.78
N ASN A 40 -8.55 21.91 -9.83
CA ASN A 40 -8.68 22.73 -11.04
C ASN A 40 -9.86 23.70 -10.98
N ASP A 41 -10.75 23.56 -10.01
CA ASP A 41 -11.91 24.44 -9.86
C ASP A 41 -11.47 25.85 -9.45
N PRO A 42 -11.91 26.90 -10.18
CA PRO A 42 -11.49 28.27 -9.92
C PRO A 42 -11.88 28.78 -8.52
N GLU A 43 -13.05 28.38 -8.01
CA GLU A 43 -13.54 28.82 -6.69
C GLU A 43 -12.72 28.16 -5.59
N ALA A 44 -12.46 26.84 -5.69
CA ALA A 44 -11.57 26.14 -4.77
C ALA A 44 -10.17 26.74 -4.76
N ARG A 45 -9.60 27.04 -5.94
CA ARG A 45 -8.27 27.68 -6.06
C ARG A 45 -8.22 29.06 -5.43
N ALA A 46 -9.25 29.86 -5.57
CA ALA A 46 -9.32 31.19 -4.98
C ALA A 46 -9.32 31.17 -3.45
N GLY A 47 -9.76 30.07 -2.84
CA GLY A 47 -9.73 29.87 -1.38
C GLY A 47 -8.36 29.45 -0.80
N LEU A 48 -7.48 28.85 -1.59
CA LEU A 48 -6.23 28.26 -1.13
C LEU A 48 -5.26 29.25 -0.45
N PRO A 49 -5.10 30.51 -0.94
CA PRO A 49 -4.19 31.47 -0.31
C PRO A 49 -4.54 31.78 1.15
N ALA A 50 -5.82 31.75 1.53
CA ALA A 50 -6.27 31.95 2.90
C ALA A 50 -5.76 30.85 3.86
N HIS A 51 -5.39 29.69 3.30
CA HIS A 51 -4.80 28.56 4.02
C HIS A 51 -3.28 28.45 3.84
N GLY A 52 -2.63 29.48 3.28
CA GLY A 52 -1.18 29.53 3.07
C GLY A 52 -0.71 28.70 1.87
N ILE A 53 -1.61 28.27 1.00
CA ILE A 53 -1.30 27.47 -0.20
C ILE A 53 -1.32 28.39 -1.41
N SER A 54 -0.18 28.54 -2.10
CA SER A 54 -0.05 29.31 -3.32
C SER A 54 0.20 28.37 -4.51
N LEU A 55 -0.66 28.42 -5.51
CA LEU A 55 -0.50 27.68 -6.76
C LEU A 55 -0.29 28.65 -7.91
N PRO A 56 0.69 28.42 -8.80
CA PRO A 56 0.78 29.16 -10.05
C PRO A 56 -0.51 29.08 -10.86
N GLU A 57 -0.86 30.16 -11.55
CA GLU A 57 -2.12 30.23 -12.31
C GLU A 57 -2.21 29.19 -13.42
N ASP A 58 -1.07 28.86 -14.03
CA ASP A 58 -0.93 27.89 -15.10
C ASP A 58 -0.81 26.42 -14.62
N THR A 59 -0.91 26.17 -13.31
CA THR A 59 -0.86 24.79 -12.79
C THR A 59 -2.11 24.01 -13.21
N LEU A 60 -1.90 22.86 -13.86
CA LEU A 60 -2.95 21.92 -14.23
C LEU A 60 -2.79 20.61 -13.44
N PHE A 61 -3.86 20.19 -12.78
CA PHE A 61 -3.93 18.87 -12.13
C PHE A 61 -4.55 17.85 -13.08
N VAL A 62 -3.82 16.77 -13.33
CA VAL A 62 -4.26 15.66 -14.19
C VAL A 62 -4.33 14.40 -13.37
N ALA A 63 -5.48 13.73 -13.40
CA ALA A 63 -5.70 12.47 -12.74
C ALA A 63 -5.17 11.29 -13.56
N GLY A 64 -4.83 10.20 -12.91
CA GLY A 64 -4.50 8.94 -13.56
C GLY A 64 -4.63 7.75 -12.63
N GLN A 65 -4.42 6.57 -13.21
CA GLN A 65 -4.40 5.30 -12.50
C GLN A 65 -3.12 4.55 -12.84
N HIS A 66 -2.43 4.08 -11.80
CA HIS A 66 -1.35 3.13 -11.94
C HIS A 66 -1.90 1.70 -11.78
N GLU A 67 -1.76 0.90 -12.82
CA GLU A 67 -2.09 -0.52 -12.81
C GLU A 67 -0.95 -1.31 -12.18
N THR A 68 -1.12 -1.74 -10.93
CA THR A 68 -0.05 -2.37 -10.14
C THR A 68 0.38 -3.74 -10.69
N THR A 69 -0.45 -4.39 -11.48
CA THR A 69 -0.13 -5.68 -12.10
C THR A 69 0.64 -5.57 -13.41
N THR A 70 0.56 -4.43 -14.09
CA THR A 70 1.19 -4.23 -15.40
C THR A 70 2.16 -3.05 -15.45
N ASP A 71 2.17 -2.21 -14.40
CA ASP A 71 2.87 -0.92 -14.34
C ASP A 71 2.52 0.04 -15.48
N ALA A 72 1.34 -0.12 -16.06
CA ALA A 72 0.78 0.87 -16.97
C ALA A 72 0.18 2.03 -16.16
N VAL A 73 0.33 3.23 -16.66
CA VAL A 73 -0.34 4.42 -16.10
C VAL A 73 -1.27 5.00 -17.15
N ILE A 74 -2.54 5.10 -16.79
CA ILE A 74 -3.58 5.68 -17.62
C ILE A 74 -3.89 7.07 -17.09
N LEU A 75 -3.77 8.10 -17.92
CA LEU A 75 -4.18 9.46 -17.57
C LEU A 75 -5.66 9.65 -17.95
N HIS A 76 -6.43 10.22 -17.01
CA HIS A 76 -7.86 10.46 -17.17
C HIS A 76 -8.15 11.94 -17.37
N ASP A 77 -9.23 12.23 -18.12
CA ASP A 77 -9.82 13.56 -18.26
C ASP A 77 -8.78 14.63 -18.64
N VAL A 78 -7.81 14.26 -19.48
CA VAL A 78 -6.76 15.16 -19.93
C VAL A 78 -7.38 16.30 -20.74
N PRO A 79 -7.29 17.57 -20.27
CA PRO A 79 -7.85 18.68 -21.04
C PRO A 79 -7.15 18.85 -22.39
N ALA A 80 -7.90 19.08 -23.43
CA ALA A 80 -7.38 19.36 -24.77
C ALA A 80 -6.82 20.80 -24.89
N THR A 81 -6.08 21.26 -23.89
CA THR A 81 -5.49 22.59 -23.88
C THR A 81 -4.11 22.58 -24.52
N ALA A 82 -3.90 23.47 -25.49
CA ALA A 82 -2.60 23.56 -26.18
C ALA A 82 -1.44 23.92 -25.25
N SER A 83 -1.69 24.62 -24.14
CA SER A 83 -0.69 25.09 -23.20
C SER A 83 0.10 23.98 -22.50
N HIS A 84 -0.54 22.84 -22.20
CA HIS A 84 0.09 21.72 -21.47
C HIS A 84 0.34 20.48 -22.34
N ALA A 85 0.01 20.52 -23.62
CA ALA A 85 0.11 19.34 -24.48
C ALA A 85 1.53 18.73 -24.52
N GLY A 86 2.54 19.59 -24.56
CA GLY A 86 3.94 19.17 -24.55
C GLY A 86 4.37 18.50 -23.23
N ASP A 87 3.93 19.04 -22.10
CA ASP A 87 4.25 18.49 -20.78
C ASP A 87 3.53 17.16 -20.54
N ILE A 88 2.29 17.06 -20.99
CA ILE A 88 1.50 15.82 -20.92
C ILE A 88 2.16 14.72 -21.76
N ALA A 89 2.53 15.02 -23.01
CA ALA A 89 3.20 14.06 -23.89
C ALA A 89 4.53 13.59 -23.29
N LYS A 90 5.31 14.49 -22.70
CA LYS A 90 6.55 14.18 -22.02
C LYS A 90 6.33 13.31 -20.78
N ALA A 91 5.31 13.64 -19.97
CA ALA A 91 4.94 12.85 -18.80
C ALA A 91 4.50 11.43 -19.21
N GLN A 92 3.69 11.29 -20.25
CA GLN A 92 3.27 9.98 -20.78
C GLN A 92 4.49 9.14 -21.22
N ALA A 93 5.42 9.74 -21.95
CA ALA A 93 6.64 9.04 -22.38
C ALA A 93 7.51 8.58 -21.19
N TRP A 94 7.62 9.39 -20.15
CA TRP A 94 8.32 9.01 -18.92
C TRP A 94 7.63 7.89 -18.17
N LEU A 95 6.30 7.94 -18.02
CA LEU A 95 5.51 6.91 -17.35
C LEU A 95 5.60 5.58 -18.09
N GLU A 96 5.53 5.60 -19.42
CA GLU A 96 5.74 4.40 -20.25
C GLU A 96 7.14 3.80 -20.07
N SER A 97 8.17 4.65 -20.06
CA SER A 97 9.54 4.23 -19.83
C SER A 97 9.73 3.64 -18.43
N ALA A 98 9.18 4.28 -17.40
CA ALA A 98 9.20 3.79 -16.03
C ALA A 98 8.50 2.43 -15.89
N GLY A 99 7.32 2.29 -16.52
CA GLY A 99 6.58 1.03 -16.53
C GLY A 99 7.37 -0.12 -17.16
N ARG A 100 8.08 0.13 -18.28
CA ARG A 100 8.95 -0.90 -18.89
C ARG A 100 10.08 -1.32 -17.95
N LEU A 101 10.73 -0.38 -17.26
CA LEU A 101 11.78 -0.69 -16.29
C LEU A 101 11.24 -1.45 -15.08
N ALA A 102 10.10 -1.05 -14.54
CA ALA A 102 9.45 -1.73 -13.43
C ALA A 102 9.07 -3.17 -13.80
N ARG A 103 8.51 -3.41 -14.99
CA ARG A 103 8.22 -4.76 -15.48
C ARG A 103 9.49 -5.61 -15.64
N ALA A 104 10.57 -5.03 -16.14
CA ALA A 104 11.84 -5.75 -16.29
C ALA A 104 12.44 -6.16 -14.93
N GLU A 105 12.36 -5.30 -13.94
CA GLU A 105 12.79 -5.60 -12.57
C GLU A 105 11.89 -6.69 -11.94
N ARG A 106 10.59 -6.56 -12.08
CA ARG A 106 9.61 -7.50 -11.53
C ARG A 106 9.74 -8.89 -12.13
N ALA A 107 9.98 -8.97 -13.45
CA ALA A 107 10.13 -10.25 -14.14
C ALA A 107 11.25 -11.11 -13.54
N GLN A 108 12.30 -10.52 -12.99
CA GLN A 108 13.39 -11.26 -12.37
C GLN A 108 12.98 -11.99 -11.09
N ARG A 109 11.87 -11.59 -10.48
CA ARG A 109 11.34 -12.17 -9.23
C ARG A 109 10.26 -13.22 -9.48
N LEU A 110 9.79 -13.37 -10.71
CA LEU A 110 8.67 -14.24 -11.06
C LEU A 110 9.16 -15.44 -11.88
N PRO A 111 8.86 -16.68 -11.48
CA PRO A 111 9.29 -17.86 -12.20
C PRO A 111 8.89 -17.84 -13.67
N GLY A 112 9.85 -18.00 -14.58
CA GLY A 112 9.63 -18.06 -16.01
C GLY A 112 9.10 -16.78 -16.66
N ALA A 113 9.13 -15.63 -15.95
CA ALA A 113 8.65 -14.38 -16.49
C ALA A 113 9.72 -13.65 -17.31
N THR A 114 9.25 -12.89 -18.30
CA THR A 114 10.03 -11.90 -19.05
C THR A 114 9.33 -10.54 -18.94
N ALA A 115 10.04 -9.45 -19.20
CA ALA A 115 9.45 -8.11 -19.18
C ALA A 115 8.21 -7.98 -20.08
N THR A 116 8.19 -8.71 -21.21
CA THR A 116 7.08 -8.69 -22.16
C THR A 116 5.93 -9.62 -21.75
N SER A 117 6.19 -10.66 -20.96
CA SER A 117 5.13 -11.60 -20.52
C SER A 117 4.28 -11.05 -19.36
N ILE A 118 4.70 -9.99 -18.69
CA ILE A 118 4.01 -9.46 -17.51
C ILE A 118 2.56 -9.08 -17.83
N GLU A 119 2.32 -8.38 -18.93
CA GLU A 119 0.98 -7.96 -19.32
C GLU A 119 0.07 -9.13 -19.70
N GLU A 120 0.61 -10.14 -20.37
CA GLU A 120 -0.12 -11.37 -20.73
C GLU A 120 -0.48 -12.15 -19.47
N ARG A 121 0.46 -12.29 -18.54
CA ARG A 121 0.25 -13.02 -17.28
C ARG A 121 -0.84 -12.36 -16.41
N ALA A 122 -0.95 -11.04 -16.43
CA ALA A 122 -2.02 -10.33 -15.72
C ALA A 122 -3.43 -10.73 -16.19
N ARG A 123 -3.56 -11.18 -17.45
CA ARG A 123 -4.82 -11.59 -18.07
C ARG A 123 -5.02 -13.10 -18.11
N ASN A 124 -4.03 -13.89 -17.72
CA ASN A 124 -4.09 -15.34 -17.79
C ASN A 124 -4.80 -15.92 -16.56
N TRP A 125 -5.83 -16.72 -16.81
CA TRP A 125 -6.62 -17.38 -15.76
C TRP A 125 -5.79 -18.25 -14.82
N ALA A 126 -4.81 -18.99 -15.36
CA ALA A 126 -4.03 -19.99 -14.65
C ALA A 126 -2.75 -19.41 -14.01
N GLU A 127 -2.29 -18.27 -14.52
CA GLU A 127 -1.03 -17.69 -14.10
C GLU A 127 -1.12 -17.02 -12.74
N VAL A 128 -0.01 -17.09 -12.05
CA VAL A 128 0.25 -16.17 -10.93
C VAL A 128 0.22 -14.76 -11.49
N ARG A 129 -0.34 -13.83 -10.72
CA ARG A 129 -0.27 -12.43 -11.09
C ARG A 129 1.18 -11.98 -11.22
N PRO A 130 1.43 -10.97 -12.04
CA PRO A 130 2.77 -10.45 -12.22
C PRO A 130 3.40 -9.84 -10.97
N GLU A 131 2.70 -9.80 -9.87
CA GLU A 131 3.21 -9.40 -8.56
C GLU A 131 2.86 -10.44 -7.49
N TRP A 132 3.76 -10.59 -6.55
CA TRP A 132 3.53 -11.39 -5.37
C TRP A 132 2.67 -10.58 -4.39
N ALA A 133 1.39 -10.90 -4.34
CA ALA A 133 0.43 -10.45 -3.34
C ALA A 133 0.86 -9.21 -2.56
N LEU A 134 0.87 -8.06 -3.07
CA LEU A 134 1.07 -6.71 -2.47
C LEU A 134 1.90 -6.59 -1.17
N ALA A 135 2.44 -7.67 -0.64
CA ALA A 135 2.78 -7.71 0.75
C ALA A 135 4.23 -8.08 1.04
N GLY A 136 5.12 -7.65 0.21
CA GLY A 136 6.50 -7.54 0.64
C GLY A 136 6.64 -6.63 1.87
N CYS A 137 5.68 -5.74 2.12
CA CYS A 137 5.73 -4.75 3.19
C CYS A 137 5.65 -5.38 4.58
N ALA A 138 6.71 -5.17 5.35
CA ALA A 138 6.86 -5.59 6.73
C ALA A 138 6.84 -4.42 7.72
N ALA A 139 6.92 -3.20 7.22
CA ALA A 139 6.95 -1.98 8.02
C ALA A 139 6.04 -0.88 7.44
N PHE A 140 5.54 -0.04 8.35
CA PHE A 140 4.89 1.23 8.07
C PHE A 140 5.67 2.31 8.79
N ILE A 141 6.17 3.31 8.08
CA ILE A 141 7.01 4.35 8.66
C ILE A 141 6.39 5.72 8.39
N ALA A 142 5.99 6.42 9.44
CA ALA A 142 5.54 7.81 9.39
C ALA A 142 6.60 8.70 10.08
N ALA A 143 7.41 9.37 9.27
CA ALA A 143 8.52 10.21 9.73
C ALA A 143 8.89 11.23 8.64
N PRO A 144 9.70 12.25 8.94
CA PRO A 144 10.31 13.08 7.91
C PRO A 144 11.07 12.23 6.89
N ARG A 145 10.84 12.43 5.59
CA ARG A 145 11.43 11.60 4.52
C ARG A 145 12.95 11.44 4.59
N PRO A 146 13.73 12.44 5.04
CA PRO A 146 15.17 12.26 5.23
C PRO A 146 15.55 11.15 6.21
N ALA A 147 14.69 10.77 7.13
CA ALA A 147 14.96 9.69 8.10
C ALA A 147 15.25 8.33 7.44
N THR A 148 14.71 8.09 6.25
CA THR A 148 14.89 6.83 5.50
C THR A 148 15.66 6.99 4.20
N ALA A 149 16.07 8.21 3.82
CA ALA A 149 16.66 8.51 2.51
C ALA A 149 17.98 7.78 2.22
N GLY A 150 18.72 7.40 3.25
CA GLY A 150 20.00 6.68 3.12
C GLY A 150 19.90 5.17 3.32
N VAL A 151 18.68 4.60 3.40
CA VAL A 151 18.47 3.19 3.74
C VAL A 151 17.74 2.49 2.60
N ASP A 152 18.31 1.40 2.10
CA ASP A 152 17.59 0.49 1.22
C ASP A 152 16.66 -0.39 2.07
N LEU A 153 15.36 -0.15 1.95
CA LEU A 153 14.32 -0.91 2.63
C LEU A 153 13.81 -2.10 1.79
N GLY A 154 14.43 -2.38 0.65
CA GLY A 154 14.08 -3.51 -0.22
C GLY A 154 12.63 -3.48 -0.73
N GLY A 155 11.98 -2.32 -0.77
CA GLY A 155 10.56 -2.18 -1.10
C GLY A 155 9.62 -2.74 -0.03
N ARG A 156 10.09 -3.03 1.18
CA ARG A 156 9.32 -3.69 2.25
C ARG A 156 8.69 -2.73 3.26
N ALA A 157 8.56 -1.46 2.94
CA ALA A 157 7.98 -0.47 3.85
C ALA A 157 6.99 0.46 3.13
N PHE A 158 5.86 0.72 3.77
CA PHE A 158 5.01 1.86 3.45
C PHE A 158 5.63 3.11 4.04
N LEU A 159 5.92 4.12 3.23
CA LEU A 159 6.56 5.36 3.66
C LEU A 159 5.60 6.55 3.58
N HIS A 160 5.35 7.18 4.72
CA HIS A 160 4.55 8.38 4.83
C HIS A 160 5.40 9.53 5.34
N SER A 161 5.33 10.68 4.67
CA SER A 161 5.96 11.90 5.15
C SER A 161 5.14 12.47 6.31
N TYR A 162 5.75 12.61 7.47
CA TYR A 162 5.10 13.19 8.64
C TYR A 162 6.10 14.00 9.47
N ASP A 163 5.68 15.19 9.87
CA ASP A 163 6.40 16.05 10.81
C ASP A 163 5.46 16.41 11.97
N TRP A 164 5.63 15.74 13.10
CA TRP A 164 4.79 15.94 14.26
C TRP A 164 4.90 17.35 14.85
N LYS A 165 6.03 18.06 14.64
CA LYS A 165 6.23 19.41 15.13
C LYS A 165 5.34 20.43 14.41
N ALA A 166 4.97 20.13 13.16
CA ALA A 166 4.02 20.92 12.39
C ALA A 166 2.56 20.55 12.66
N ASP A 167 2.29 19.37 13.23
CA ASP A 167 0.94 18.84 13.47
C ASP A 167 0.39 19.31 14.84
N LYS A 168 -0.10 20.54 14.87
CA LYS A 168 -0.69 21.12 16.09
C LYS A 168 -1.95 20.37 16.49
N GLY A 169 -1.94 19.77 17.69
CA GLY A 169 -3.08 19.00 18.20
C GLY A 169 -3.18 17.57 17.67
N PHE A 170 -2.18 17.10 16.94
CA PHE A 170 -2.03 15.71 16.47
C PHE A 170 -3.19 15.17 15.63
N GLY A 171 -3.88 16.03 14.90
CA GLY A 171 -4.98 15.63 14.01
C GLY A 171 -4.50 14.78 12.83
N THR A 172 -3.33 15.09 12.27
CA THR A 172 -2.71 14.28 11.21
C THR A 172 -2.23 12.93 11.77
N LEU A 173 -1.67 12.91 12.98
CA LEU A 173 -1.29 11.67 13.66
C LEU A 173 -2.49 10.74 13.86
N GLU A 174 -3.61 11.31 14.32
CA GLU A 174 -4.86 10.56 14.51
C GLU A 174 -5.33 9.95 13.19
N LEU A 175 -5.31 10.71 12.10
CA LEU A 175 -5.65 10.22 10.77
C LEU A 175 -4.69 9.12 10.30
N ILE A 176 -3.37 9.28 10.48
CA ILE A 176 -2.37 8.26 10.12
C ILE A 176 -2.64 6.93 10.81
N ILE A 177 -2.91 6.97 12.11
CA ILE A 177 -3.13 5.77 12.92
C ILE A 177 -4.45 5.10 12.57
N THR A 178 -5.50 5.87 12.30
CA THR A 178 -6.86 5.34 12.10
C THR A 178 -7.18 4.97 10.64
N ALA A 179 -6.42 5.44 9.67
CA ALA A 179 -6.64 5.14 8.27
C ALA A 179 -5.46 4.40 7.61
N PRO A 180 -4.34 5.02 7.21
CA PRO A 180 -3.29 4.31 6.47
C PRO A 180 -2.65 3.15 7.25
N VAL A 181 -2.51 3.23 8.57
CA VAL A 181 -2.03 2.10 9.39
C VAL A 181 -3.00 0.93 9.33
N VAL A 182 -4.31 1.19 9.41
CA VAL A 182 -5.34 0.15 9.32
C VAL A 182 -5.32 -0.50 7.93
N VAL A 183 -5.26 0.29 6.85
CA VAL A 183 -5.16 -0.23 5.47
C VAL A 183 -3.90 -1.09 5.30
N ALA A 184 -2.74 -0.62 5.76
CA ALA A 184 -1.50 -1.38 5.71
C ALA A 184 -1.58 -2.70 6.50
N SER A 185 -2.31 -2.70 7.63
CA SER A 185 -2.52 -3.91 8.42
C SER A 185 -3.35 -4.97 7.68
N TRP A 186 -4.36 -4.58 6.93
CA TRP A 186 -5.16 -5.52 6.14
C TRP A 186 -4.31 -6.23 5.10
N ILE A 187 -3.48 -5.48 4.38
CA ILE A 187 -2.59 -6.03 3.36
C ILE A 187 -1.58 -7.00 3.99
N SER A 188 -0.89 -6.56 5.04
CA SER A 188 0.12 -7.37 5.72
C SER A 188 -0.47 -8.65 6.34
N LEU A 189 -1.60 -8.56 7.04
CA LEU A 189 -2.21 -9.70 7.71
C LEU A 189 -2.87 -10.67 6.72
N GLN A 190 -3.35 -10.20 5.57
CA GLN A 190 -3.86 -11.08 4.52
C GLN A 190 -2.77 -11.99 3.96
N TYR A 191 -1.59 -11.43 3.65
CA TYR A 191 -0.45 -12.23 3.22
C TYR A 191 0.02 -13.17 4.35
N TYR A 192 0.16 -12.66 5.55
CA TYR A 192 0.59 -13.42 6.73
C TYR A 192 -0.31 -14.64 6.98
N GLY A 193 -1.63 -14.42 7.04
CA GLY A 193 -2.60 -15.49 7.25
C GLY A 193 -2.62 -16.49 6.11
N SER A 194 -2.62 -16.02 4.85
CA SER A 194 -2.62 -16.88 3.66
C SER A 194 -1.35 -17.73 3.54
N SER A 195 -0.22 -17.25 4.06
CA SER A 195 1.07 -17.95 4.00
C SER A 195 1.22 -18.97 5.13
N LEU A 196 0.81 -18.63 6.35
CA LEU A 196 1.05 -19.46 7.55
C LEU A 196 -0.10 -20.38 7.91
N ALA A 197 -1.32 -20.05 7.53
CA ALA A 197 -2.51 -20.86 7.78
C ALA A 197 -3.39 -20.92 6.52
N PRO A 198 -2.87 -21.47 5.40
CA PRO A 198 -3.52 -21.45 4.08
C PRO A 198 -4.87 -22.15 4.06
N ASP A 199 -5.08 -23.16 4.89
CA ASP A 199 -6.35 -23.88 4.98
C ASP A 199 -7.48 -23.02 5.56
N THR A 200 -7.16 -22.11 6.46
CA THR A 200 -8.12 -21.22 7.13
C THR A 200 -8.21 -19.85 6.44
N PHE A 201 -7.10 -19.27 6.09
CA PHE A 201 -7.00 -17.89 5.59
C PHE A 201 -6.51 -17.77 4.15
N GLY A 202 -6.20 -18.86 3.48
CA GLY A 202 -5.72 -18.85 2.10
C GLY A 202 -6.83 -18.96 1.07
N GLY A 203 -6.45 -18.73 -0.20
CA GLY A 203 -7.30 -18.87 -1.37
C GLY A 203 -7.27 -20.27 -2.02
N GLY A 204 -6.44 -21.17 -1.51
CA GLY A 204 -6.26 -22.49 -2.10
C GLY A 204 -5.53 -22.46 -3.46
N ASN A 205 -5.74 -23.47 -4.27
CA ASN A 205 -5.09 -23.59 -5.58
C ASN A 205 -5.91 -22.87 -6.67
N LYS A 206 -5.33 -21.85 -7.28
CA LYS A 206 -5.96 -21.03 -8.30
C LYS A 206 -6.43 -21.83 -9.54
N LEU A 207 -5.72 -22.90 -9.89
CA LEU A 207 -6.04 -23.73 -11.06
C LEU A 207 -7.39 -24.44 -10.93
N ILE A 208 -7.84 -24.70 -9.71
CA ILE A 208 -9.11 -25.35 -9.43
C ILE A 208 -10.11 -24.43 -8.75
N HIS A 209 -9.93 -23.14 -8.89
CA HIS A 209 -10.90 -22.16 -8.43
C HIS A 209 -12.23 -22.30 -9.20
N ASN A 210 -13.30 -22.26 -8.46
CA ASN A 210 -14.66 -22.16 -8.98
C ASN A 210 -15.29 -20.87 -8.45
N VAL A 211 -15.47 -19.89 -9.36
CA VAL A 211 -16.04 -18.58 -9.03
C VAL A 211 -17.57 -18.73 -8.87
N VAL A 212 -18.07 -18.39 -7.71
CA VAL A 212 -19.48 -18.57 -7.34
C VAL A 212 -20.19 -17.22 -7.33
N GLY A 213 -21.03 -17.02 -8.33
CA GLY A 213 -21.98 -15.91 -8.39
C GLY A 213 -21.39 -14.50 -8.30
N GLY A 214 -20.11 -14.31 -8.58
CA GLY A 214 -19.42 -13.04 -8.36
C GLY A 214 -19.23 -12.66 -6.88
N ILE A 215 -19.53 -13.59 -5.97
CA ILE A 215 -19.46 -13.35 -4.52
C ILE A 215 -18.12 -13.82 -3.94
N GLY A 216 -17.58 -14.92 -4.45
CA GLY A 216 -16.37 -15.51 -3.92
C GLY A 216 -15.92 -16.75 -4.70
N VAL A 217 -14.96 -17.47 -4.14
CA VAL A 217 -14.33 -18.63 -4.76
C VAL A 217 -14.40 -19.83 -3.85
N LEU A 218 -14.76 -20.98 -4.44
CA LEU A 218 -14.50 -22.30 -3.90
C LEU A 218 -13.23 -22.89 -4.52
N GLN A 219 -12.58 -23.78 -3.79
CA GLN A 219 -11.56 -24.66 -4.34
C GLN A 219 -12.20 -26.01 -4.70
N GLY A 220 -12.30 -26.31 -6.00
CA GLY A 220 -13.03 -27.49 -6.47
C GLY A 220 -14.54 -27.30 -6.41
N ASN A 221 -15.26 -28.38 -6.13
CA ASN A 221 -16.73 -28.46 -6.27
C ASN A 221 -17.49 -28.23 -4.95
N GLY A 222 -16.84 -27.90 -3.87
CA GLY A 222 -17.51 -27.77 -2.58
C GLY A 222 -16.63 -27.19 -1.50
N GLY A 223 -17.19 -27.08 -0.29
CA GLY A 223 -16.52 -26.51 0.87
C GLY A 223 -16.94 -25.08 1.13
N ALA A 224 -16.16 -24.36 1.94
CA ALA A 224 -16.38 -22.97 2.25
C ALA A 224 -15.74 -22.03 1.21
N LEU A 225 -16.26 -20.81 1.11
CA LEU A 225 -15.61 -19.75 0.34
C LEU A 225 -14.20 -19.51 0.88
N ARG A 226 -13.26 -19.33 -0.05
CA ARG A 226 -11.86 -19.06 0.30
C ARG A 226 -11.67 -17.57 0.63
N PRO A 227 -11.12 -17.24 1.81
CA PRO A 227 -11.08 -15.86 2.29
C PRO A 227 -9.81 -15.09 1.90
N GLY A 228 -8.79 -15.74 1.38
CA GLY A 228 -7.48 -15.13 1.22
C GLY A 228 -6.81 -15.34 -0.14
N LEU A 229 -5.49 -15.14 -0.14
CA LEU A 229 -4.67 -15.22 -1.35
C LEU A 229 -4.46 -16.67 -1.80
N PRO A 230 -4.51 -16.95 -3.11
CA PRO A 230 -4.24 -18.28 -3.63
C PRO A 230 -2.76 -18.64 -3.45
N TRP A 231 -2.50 -19.96 -3.39
CA TRP A 231 -1.15 -20.48 -3.21
C TRP A 231 -0.13 -19.90 -4.21
N GLN A 232 -0.52 -19.77 -5.46
CA GLN A 232 0.33 -19.19 -6.50
C GLN A 232 0.66 -17.69 -6.29
N ALA A 233 -0.07 -17.00 -5.45
CA ALA A 233 0.20 -15.59 -5.14
C ALA A 233 1.15 -15.42 -3.94
N VAL A 234 1.45 -16.47 -3.19
CA VAL A 234 2.28 -16.42 -1.99
C VAL A 234 3.49 -17.36 -2.04
N HIS A 235 3.56 -18.27 -3.04
CA HIS A 235 4.59 -19.31 -3.12
C HIS A 235 4.98 -19.59 -4.57
N ASP A 236 6.27 -19.77 -4.85
CA ASP A 236 6.81 -19.99 -6.19
C ASP A 236 6.92 -21.46 -6.60
N GLY A 237 6.56 -22.37 -5.70
CA GLY A 237 6.69 -23.82 -5.85
C GLY A 237 7.75 -24.41 -4.91
N GLU A 238 8.78 -23.64 -4.57
CA GLU A 238 9.87 -24.06 -3.68
C GLU A 238 9.86 -23.32 -2.34
N ARG A 239 9.49 -22.04 -2.35
CA ARG A 239 9.51 -21.17 -1.17
C ARG A 239 8.40 -20.11 -1.20
N LEU A 240 8.14 -19.49 -0.06
CA LEU A 240 7.29 -18.32 0.04
C LEU A 240 7.92 -17.14 -0.72
N ALA A 241 7.08 -16.37 -1.41
CA ALA A 241 7.50 -15.18 -2.16
C ALA A 241 8.15 -14.13 -1.26
N HIS A 242 7.65 -14.01 -0.04
CA HIS A 242 8.18 -13.12 1.00
C HIS A 242 8.23 -13.86 2.33
N GLU A 243 9.13 -13.43 3.21
CA GLU A 243 9.06 -13.82 4.62
C GLU A 243 7.76 -13.25 5.22
N PRO A 244 6.86 -14.08 5.79
CA PRO A 244 5.61 -13.62 6.36
C PRO A 244 5.87 -12.95 7.71
N LEU A 245 5.79 -11.62 7.74
CA LEU A 245 5.99 -10.83 8.95
C LEU A 245 4.71 -10.07 9.30
N ARG A 246 4.47 -9.90 10.60
CA ARG A 246 3.49 -8.94 11.09
C ARG A 246 4.02 -7.53 10.94
N LEU A 247 3.16 -6.59 10.57
CA LEU A 247 3.57 -5.22 10.30
C LEU A 247 4.17 -4.54 11.54
N SER A 248 5.34 -3.94 11.36
CA SER A 248 5.96 -3.05 12.34
C SER A 248 5.63 -1.60 11.99
N VAL A 249 4.84 -0.95 12.82
CA VAL A 249 4.46 0.45 12.69
C VAL A 249 5.46 1.32 13.45
N MET A 250 6.10 2.26 12.76
CA MET A 250 7.11 3.16 13.30
C MET A 250 6.67 4.60 13.04
N ILE A 251 6.48 5.39 14.10
CA ILE A 251 5.99 6.75 14.00
C ILE A 251 6.94 7.70 14.73
N GLU A 252 7.40 8.74 14.05
CA GLU A 252 8.14 9.82 14.68
C GLU A 252 7.16 10.81 15.30
N ALA A 253 6.80 10.55 16.56
CA ALA A 253 5.94 11.36 17.40
C ALA A 253 6.16 11.03 18.88
N PRO A 254 5.81 11.93 19.82
CA PRO A 254 5.81 11.63 21.24
C PRO A 254 4.91 10.43 21.58
N ALA A 255 5.39 9.56 22.46
CA ALA A 255 4.63 8.38 22.90
C ALA A 255 3.29 8.77 23.54
N GLU A 256 3.26 9.87 24.26
CA GLU A 256 2.06 10.41 24.89
C GLU A 256 0.98 10.76 23.87
N ALA A 257 1.37 11.41 22.76
CA ALA A 257 0.44 11.76 21.67
C ALA A 257 -0.15 10.51 21.00
N ILE A 258 0.68 9.50 20.73
CA ILE A 258 0.21 8.21 20.20
C ILE A 258 -0.72 7.52 21.20
N THR A 259 -0.40 7.58 22.49
CA THR A 259 -1.22 7.01 23.57
C THR A 259 -2.61 7.65 23.61
N GLU A 260 -2.69 8.97 23.48
CA GLU A 260 -3.97 9.69 23.47
C GLU A 260 -4.83 9.26 22.28
N VAL A 261 -4.24 9.09 21.09
CA VAL A 261 -4.96 8.59 19.91
C VAL A 261 -5.45 7.15 20.15
N LEU A 262 -4.60 6.24 20.62
CA LEU A 262 -4.98 4.85 20.86
C LEU A 262 -6.04 4.71 21.99
N ALA A 263 -6.03 5.59 22.97
CA ALA A 263 -7.07 5.62 24.03
C ALA A 263 -8.46 5.96 23.47
N LYS A 264 -8.53 6.83 22.46
CA LYS A 264 -9.79 7.18 21.77
C LYS A 264 -10.27 6.07 20.82
N HIS A 265 -9.35 5.33 20.18
CA HIS A 265 -9.64 4.38 19.10
C HIS A 265 -9.40 2.93 19.53
N VAL A 266 -10.26 2.40 20.37
CA VAL A 266 -10.12 1.06 20.98
C VAL A 266 -9.97 -0.07 19.96
N GLY A 267 -10.67 0.00 18.82
CA GLY A 267 -10.57 -0.99 17.75
C GLY A 267 -9.16 -1.03 17.11
N VAL A 268 -8.55 0.13 16.90
CA VAL A 268 -7.17 0.23 16.38
C VAL A 268 -6.17 -0.21 17.45
N ARG A 269 -6.37 0.23 18.69
CA ARG A 269 -5.54 -0.20 19.82
C ARG A 269 -5.51 -1.73 19.97
N ALA A 270 -6.62 -2.40 19.77
CA ALA A 270 -6.70 -3.86 19.85
C ALA A 270 -5.76 -4.58 18.86
N LEU A 271 -5.43 -3.98 17.72
CA LEU A 271 -4.44 -4.54 16.80
C LEU A 271 -3.04 -4.64 17.44
N PHE A 272 -2.70 -3.66 18.27
CA PHE A 272 -1.42 -3.60 18.98
C PHE A 272 -1.48 -4.40 20.30
N ASP A 273 -2.54 -4.25 21.08
CA ASP A 273 -2.72 -4.97 22.35
C ASP A 273 -2.71 -6.49 22.15
N ASN A 274 -3.32 -6.97 21.06
CA ASN A 274 -3.36 -8.40 20.72
C ASN A 274 -2.13 -8.87 19.94
N GLY A 275 -1.15 -8.00 19.68
CA GLY A 275 0.09 -8.33 19.00
C GLY A 275 -0.07 -8.68 17.51
N TRP A 276 -1.16 -8.25 16.85
CA TRP A 276 -1.29 -8.35 15.41
C TRP A 276 -0.33 -7.42 14.69
N LEU A 277 -0.08 -6.25 15.26
CA LEU A 277 0.91 -5.28 14.82
C LEU A 277 1.89 -4.99 15.96
N SER A 278 3.11 -4.60 15.61
CA SER A 278 4.07 -4.00 16.54
C SER A 278 4.08 -2.48 16.35
N LEU A 279 4.25 -1.73 17.44
CA LEU A 279 4.29 -0.27 17.38
C LEU A 279 5.54 0.26 18.08
N PHE A 280 6.20 1.22 17.42
CA PHE A 280 7.41 1.85 17.90
C PHE A 280 7.34 3.36 17.69
N THR A 281 7.94 4.12 18.58
CA THR A 281 8.27 5.52 18.32
C THR A 281 9.63 5.64 17.64
N LEU A 282 9.76 6.66 16.82
CA LEU A 282 11.05 7.12 16.30
C LEU A 282 11.44 8.44 16.92
N GLU A 283 12.72 8.60 17.14
CA GLU A 283 13.33 9.87 17.53
C GLU A 283 14.59 10.08 16.66
N ASN A 284 14.60 11.19 15.92
CA ASN A 284 15.70 11.48 14.99
C ASN A 284 16.05 10.31 14.05
N GLY A 285 15.03 9.63 13.50
CA GLY A 285 15.18 8.51 12.59
C GLY A 285 15.64 7.19 13.26
N ARG A 286 15.63 7.11 14.58
CA ARG A 286 15.99 5.89 15.34
C ARG A 286 14.82 5.40 16.17
N VAL A 287 14.68 4.08 16.28
CA VAL A 287 13.69 3.47 17.17
C VAL A 287 14.02 3.84 18.62
N SER A 288 13.07 4.45 19.32
CA SER A 288 13.22 4.93 20.69
C SER A 288 12.47 4.04 21.69
N GLN A 289 11.15 3.93 21.52
CA GLN A 289 10.32 3.16 22.44
C GLN A 289 9.48 2.12 21.68
N ARG A 290 9.10 1.08 22.40
CA ARG A 290 8.19 0.03 21.95
C ARG A 290 6.92 0.05 22.77
N TYR A 291 5.78 0.00 22.09
CA TYR A 291 4.46 -0.14 22.73
C TYR A 291 4.28 -1.53 23.33
N ARG A 292 3.65 -1.56 24.50
CA ARG A 292 3.19 -2.76 25.21
C ARG A 292 1.67 -2.66 25.45
N PRO A 293 0.97 -3.80 25.51
CA PRO A 293 -0.47 -3.82 25.79
C PRO A 293 -0.84 -2.99 27.02
N GLY A 294 -1.99 -2.31 26.93
CA GLY A 294 -2.46 -1.48 28.04
C GLY A 294 -1.91 -0.06 28.02
N LEU A 295 -1.56 0.48 26.86
CA LEU A 295 -1.06 1.86 26.68
C LEU A 295 0.27 2.12 27.41
N GLN A 296 1.13 1.12 27.44
CA GLN A 296 2.44 1.21 28.09
C GLN A 296 3.56 1.30 27.07
N TRP A 297 4.68 1.90 27.45
CA TRP A 297 5.87 2.03 26.63
C TRP A 297 7.09 1.57 27.38
N GLU A 298 8.00 0.96 26.65
CA GLU A 298 9.33 0.56 27.15
C GLU A 298 10.41 1.05 26.17
N GLU A 299 11.63 1.25 26.63
CA GLU A 299 12.75 1.52 25.74
C GLU A 299 12.96 0.37 24.77
N ALA A 300 13.03 0.65 23.47
CA ALA A 300 13.06 -0.37 22.44
C ALA A 300 14.38 -1.17 22.41
N LEU A 301 15.48 -0.56 22.83
CA LEU A 301 16.81 -1.18 22.84
C LEU A 301 17.67 -0.58 23.97
N ALA A 302 17.55 -1.09 25.17
CA ALA A 302 18.63 -1.01 26.13
C ALA A 302 19.57 -2.22 25.87
N GLY A 303 20.57 -2.05 25.02
CA GLY A 303 21.60 -3.07 24.86
C GLY A 303 21.80 -3.56 23.42
N GLY A 304 23.01 -3.40 22.95
CA GLY A 304 23.45 -3.75 21.62
C GLY A 304 23.09 -5.16 21.20
N ALA A 305 22.65 -5.29 19.97
CA ALA A 305 22.45 -6.57 19.32
C ALA A 305 23.73 -7.41 19.45
N LYS A 306 23.71 -8.41 20.32
CA LYS A 306 24.59 -9.55 20.14
C LYS A 306 24.12 -10.23 18.85
N ARG A 307 24.89 -10.05 17.77
CA ARG A 307 24.78 -10.90 16.59
C ARG A 307 24.88 -12.34 17.09
N ALA A 308 23.79 -13.09 16.98
CA ALA A 308 23.88 -14.53 16.98
C ALA A 308 24.67 -14.92 15.74
N ALA A 309 25.78 -15.60 15.97
CA ALA A 309 26.63 -16.18 14.94
C ALA A 309 25.94 -17.40 14.33
#